data_fac72fad3e9019ad6a96d27cf207febd
#
_entry.id   fac72fad3e9019ad6a96d27cf207febd
#
_cell.length_a   1.000
_cell.length_b   1.000
_cell.length_c   1.000
_cell.angle_alpha   90.00
_cell.angle_beta   90.00
_cell.angle_gamma   90.00
#
_symmetry.space_group_name_H-M   'P 1'
#
loop_
_entity.id
_entity.type
_entity.pdbx_description
1 polymer ?
#
loop_
_entity_poly.entity_id
_entity_poly.type
_entity_poly.pdbx_seq_one_letter_code
_entity_poly.pdbx_strand_id
1 'polypeptide(L)'
;MDDALDGMEVKERAEIIKHAIQELPGEDAVLITLYYFEMLSMNEISKVIGLLPNTVKVRLYRGRKRLAKILENNLEQEIIHSYGTK
;
A
#
# COMPACT_ATOMS: atom_id res chain seq x y z
N MET A 1 13.21 0.64 1.26
CA MET A 1 12.01 -0.17 1.11
C MET A 1 12.01 -1.05 -0.12
N ASP A 2 12.51 -0.52 -1.17
CA ASP A 2 12.46 -1.24 -2.43
C ASP A 2 13.28 -2.51 -2.43
N ASP A 3 14.38 -2.50 -1.68
CA ASP A 3 15.28 -3.63 -1.67
C ASP A 3 14.61 -4.90 -1.18
N ALA A 4 13.67 -4.77 -0.25
CA ALA A 4 13.00 -5.93 0.31
C ALA A 4 12.15 -6.65 -0.73
N LEU A 5 11.65 -5.92 -1.71
CA LEU A 5 10.78 -6.48 -2.73
C LEU A 5 11.49 -6.70 -4.06
N ASP A 6 12.72 -6.26 -4.16
CA ASP A 6 13.41 -6.25 -5.44
C ASP A 6 13.61 -7.61 -6.06
N GLY A 7 13.84 -8.63 -5.28
CA GLY A 7 14.07 -9.96 -5.81
C GLY A 7 12.81 -10.74 -6.10
N MET A 8 11.65 -10.15 -5.90
CA MET A 8 10.39 -10.86 -6.05
C MET A 8 9.80 -10.66 -7.43
N GLU A 9 9.03 -11.62 -7.85
CA GLU A 9 8.27 -11.47 -9.07
C GLU A 9 7.17 -10.46 -8.88
N VAL A 10 6.76 -9.84 -9.99
CA VAL A 10 5.73 -8.81 -9.96
C VAL A 10 4.46 -9.32 -9.29
N LYS A 11 4.09 -10.55 -9.61
CA LYS A 11 2.87 -11.15 -9.06
C LYS A 11 2.95 -11.28 -7.54
N GLU A 12 4.11 -11.72 -7.04
CA GLU A 12 4.31 -11.86 -5.60
C GLU A 12 4.25 -10.50 -4.90
N ARG A 13 4.86 -9.49 -5.51
CA ARG A 13 4.82 -8.15 -4.95
C ARG A 13 3.40 -7.64 -4.85
N ALA A 14 2.62 -7.85 -5.91
CA ALA A 14 1.24 -7.38 -5.94
C ALA A 14 0.43 -8.03 -4.82
N GLU A 15 0.64 -9.31 -4.59
CA GLU A 15 -0.10 -10.02 -3.54
C GLU A 15 0.28 -9.51 -2.16
N ILE A 16 1.56 -9.28 -1.93
CA ILE A 16 2.02 -8.75 -0.64
C ILE A 16 1.42 -7.37 -0.39
N ILE A 17 1.41 -6.52 -1.40
CA ILE A 17 0.87 -5.18 -1.27
C ILE A 17 -0.64 -5.23 -1.06
N LYS A 18 -1.35 -6.06 -1.80
CA LYS A 18 -2.79 -6.21 -1.61
C LYS A 18 -3.12 -6.67 -0.20
N HIS A 19 -2.34 -7.60 0.31
CA HIS A 19 -2.55 -8.10 1.66
C HIS A 19 -2.35 -6.99 2.68
N ALA A 20 -1.29 -6.20 2.50
CA ALA A 20 -1.00 -5.08 3.41
C ALA A 20 -2.10 -4.02 3.35
N ILE A 21 -2.65 -3.77 2.17
CA ILE A 21 -3.71 -2.79 2.02
C ILE A 21 -4.93 -3.17 2.84
N GLN A 22 -5.19 -4.44 3.00
CA GLN A 22 -6.33 -4.90 3.80
C GLN A 22 -6.19 -4.52 5.28
N GLU A 23 -4.98 -4.22 5.72
CA GLU A 23 -4.74 -3.79 7.10
C GLU A 23 -4.88 -2.29 7.29
N LEU A 24 -5.07 -1.55 6.20
CA LEU A 24 -5.25 -0.10 6.28
C LEU A 24 -6.68 0.25 6.67
N PRO A 25 -6.89 1.44 7.27
CA PRO A 25 -8.24 1.97 7.39
C PRO A 25 -8.90 2.01 6.02
N GLY A 26 -10.21 1.80 6.00
CA GLY A 26 -10.92 1.67 4.74
C GLY A 26 -10.71 2.83 3.77
N GLU A 27 -10.68 4.05 4.30
CA GLU A 27 -10.48 5.23 3.45
C GLU A 27 -9.12 5.20 2.76
N ASP A 28 -8.09 4.84 3.52
CA ASP A 28 -6.75 4.74 2.96
C ASP A 28 -6.66 3.63 1.93
N ALA A 29 -7.29 2.51 2.22
CA ALA A 29 -7.29 1.36 1.31
C ALA A 29 -7.91 1.74 -0.03
N VAL A 30 -9.02 2.46 -0.01
CA VAL A 30 -9.69 2.88 -1.23
C VAL A 30 -8.79 3.81 -2.05
N LEU A 31 -8.19 4.80 -1.40
CA LEU A 31 -7.32 5.75 -2.10
C LEU A 31 -6.12 5.07 -2.73
N ILE A 32 -5.48 4.22 -1.98
CA ILE A 32 -4.30 3.50 -2.45
C ILE A 32 -4.68 2.59 -3.63
N THR A 33 -5.81 1.91 -3.52
CA THR A 33 -6.26 1.03 -4.58
C THR A 33 -6.55 1.81 -5.87
N LEU A 34 -7.26 2.92 -5.74
CA LEU A 34 -7.58 3.72 -6.92
C LEU A 34 -6.34 4.27 -7.59
N TYR A 35 -5.36 4.67 -6.80
CA TYR A 35 -4.16 5.29 -7.36
C TYR A 35 -3.21 4.25 -7.97
N TYR A 36 -2.96 3.16 -7.25
CA TYR A 36 -1.92 2.22 -7.66
C TYR A 36 -2.44 1.08 -8.52
N PHE A 37 -3.63 0.61 -8.28
CA PHE A 37 -4.14 -0.52 -9.04
C PHE A 37 -5.07 -0.10 -10.16
N GLU A 38 -5.88 0.93 -9.94
CA GLU A 38 -6.74 1.44 -11.00
C GLU A 38 -6.06 2.53 -11.81
N MET A 39 -4.90 2.97 -11.39
CA MET A 39 -4.08 3.92 -12.13
C MET A 39 -4.76 5.26 -12.37
N LEU A 40 -5.63 5.66 -11.44
CA LEU A 40 -6.32 6.93 -11.56
C LEU A 40 -5.44 8.09 -11.12
N SER A 41 -5.59 9.22 -11.78
CA SER A 41 -4.92 10.45 -11.36
C SER A 41 -5.58 11.01 -10.11
N MET A 42 -4.91 11.94 -9.45
CA MET A 42 -5.49 12.58 -8.27
C MET A 42 -6.77 13.33 -8.59
N ASN A 43 -6.84 13.93 -9.78
CA ASN A 43 -8.06 14.62 -10.20
C ASN A 43 -9.19 13.63 -10.42
N GLU A 44 -8.88 12.47 -11.00
CA GLU A 44 -9.90 11.45 -11.20
C GLU A 44 -10.38 10.89 -9.87
N ILE A 45 -9.46 10.64 -8.95
CA ILE A 45 -9.83 10.16 -7.63
C ILE A 45 -10.69 11.19 -6.91
N SER A 46 -10.31 12.46 -7.03
CA SER A 46 -11.08 13.55 -6.45
C SER A 46 -12.54 13.51 -6.89
N LYS A 47 -12.76 13.25 -8.17
CA LYS A 47 -14.13 13.17 -8.69
C LYS A 47 -14.87 11.94 -8.20
N VAL A 48 -14.15 10.83 -8.10
CA VAL A 48 -14.78 9.58 -7.67
C VAL A 48 -15.24 9.64 -6.22
N ILE A 49 -14.40 10.17 -5.33
CA ILE A 49 -14.71 10.13 -3.90
C ILE A 49 -15.21 11.45 -3.36
N GLY A 50 -15.27 12.49 -4.17
CA GLY A 50 -15.87 13.75 -3.77
C GLY A 50 -15.02 14.59 -2.84
N LEU A 51 -13.71 14.45 -2.89
CA LEU A 51 -12.79 15.27 -2.10
C LEU A 51 -12.01 16.17 -3.04
N LEU A 52 -11.50 17.28 -2.48
CA LEU A 52 -10.65 18.18 -3.26
C LEU A 52 -9.33 17.50 -3.57
N PRO A 53 -8.72 17.81 -4.72
CA PRO A 53 -7.45 17.17 -5.11
C PRO A 53 -6.35 17.31 -4.08
N ASN A 54 -6.24 18.46 -3.42
CA ASN A 54 -5.22 18.64 -2.38
C ASN A 54 -5.49 17.74 -1.18
N THR A 55 -6.74 17.54 -0.84
CA THR A 55 -7.10 16.63 0.23
C THR A 55 -6.74 15.20 -0.14
N VAL A 56 -7.02 14.82 -1.38
CA VAL A 56 -6.63 13.50 -1.88
C VAL A 56 -5.13 13.31 -1.76
N LYS A 57 -4.38 14.33 -2.17
CA LYS A 57 -2.92 14.26 -2.14
C LYS A 57 -2.41 14.02 -0.72
N VAL A 58 -2.93 14.78 0.24
CA VAL A 58 -2.50 14.65 1.64
C VAL A 58 -2.86 13.30 2.20
N ARG A 59 -4.09 12.85 1.96
CA ARG A 59 -4.53 11.56 2.47
C ARG A 59 -3.77 10.41 1.83
N LEU A 60 -3.49 10.52 0.55
CA LEU A 60 -2.72 9.51 -0.15
C LEU A 60 -1.31 9.42 0.42
N TYR A 61 -0.70 10.56 0.71
CA TYR A 61 0.61 10.60 1.32
C TYR A 61 0.61 9.87 2.67
N ARG A 62 -0.37 10.15 3.49
CA ARG A 62 -0.48 9.50 4.79
C ARG A 62 -0.73 8.01 4.66
N GLY A 63 -1.61 7.65 3.73
CA GLY A 63 -1.91 6.24 3.49
C GLY A 63 -0.69 5.48 3.04
N ARG A 64 0.11 6.09 2.18
CA ARG A 64 1.34 5.46 1.72
C ARG A 64 2.33 5.24 2.86
N LYS A 65 2.41 6.20 3.77
CA LYS A 65 3.30 6.05 4.93
C LYS A 65 2.83 4.90 5.83
N ARG A 66 1.53 4.81 6.05
CA ARG A 66 0.98 3.71 6.84
C ARG A 66 1.22 2.37 6.15
N LEU A 67 1.03 2.35 4.85
CA LEU A 67 1.24 1.13 4.07
C LEU A 67 2.69 0.70 4.16
N ALA A 68 3.62 1.64 4.04
CA ALA A 68 5.03 1.32 4.13
C ALA A 68 5.36 0.68 5.47
N LYS A 69 4.78 1.22 6.54
CA LYS A 69 5.03 0.66 7.87
C LYS A 69 4.46 -0.74 8.01
N ILE A 70 3.27 -0.96 7.47
CA ILE A 70 2.66 -2.29 7.49
C ILE A 70 3.52 -3.27 6.71
N LEU A 71 4.00 -2.85 5.54
CA LEU A 71 4.84 -3.70 4.72
C LEU A 71 6.13 -4.07 5.45
N GLU A 72 6.75 -3.08 6.11
CA GLU A 72 7.96 -3.35 6.88
C GLU A 72 7.71 -4.40 7.95
N ASN A 73 6.63 -4.21 8.70
CA ASN A 73 6.30 -5.15 9.77
C ASN A 73 6.01 -6.55 9.22
N ASN A 74 5.27 -6.61 8.14
CA ASN A 74 4.92 -7.90 7.56
C ASN A 74 6.13 -8.62 7.01
N LEU A 75 7.03 -7.89 6.38
CA LEU A 75 8.24 -8.49 5.84
C LEU A 75 9.17 -8.95 6.95
N GLU A 76 9.25 -8.18 8.04
CA GLU A 76 10.03 -8.59 9.20
C GLU A 76 9.47 -9.88 9.79
N GLN A 77 8.15 -9.96 9.90
CA GLN A 77 7.52 -11.17 10.41
C GLN A 77 7.83 -12.37 9.52
N GLU A 78 7.80 -12.17 8.21
CA GLU A 78 8.14 -13.21 7.27
C GLU A 78 9.56 -13.69 7.46
N ILE A 79 10.48 -12.76 7.61
CA ILE A 79 11.89 -13.10 7.80
C ILE A 79 12.10 -13.85 9.09
N ILE A 80 11.51 -13.35 10.18
CA ILE A 80 11.63 -14.01 11.47
C ILE A 80 11.05 -15.41 11.41
N HIS A 81 9.92 -15.55 10.76
CA HIS A 81 9.26 -16.84 10.63
C HIS A 81 10.13 -17.81 9.84
N SER A 82 10.78 -17.32 8.79
CA SER A 82 11.61 -18.16 7.94
C SER A 82 12.86 -18.65 8.64
N TYR A 83 13.44 -17.80 9.48
CA TYR A 83 14.74 -18.12 10.05
C TYR A 83 14.71 -18.46 11.52
N GLY A 84 13.70 -17.98 12.24
CA GLY A 84 13.71 -18.03 13.68
C GLY A 84 12.83 -19.06 14.32
N THR A 85 11.99 -19.69 13.57
CA THR A 85 11.01 -20.59 14.15
C THR A 85 11.46 -22.00 14.05
N LYS A 86 12.50 -22.28 14.19
CA LYS A 86 12.81 -23.66 14.09
C LYS A 86 12.84 -24.33 15.31
#